data_1608c03faa6a9c553f0ffc2f6ab39c49
#
_entry.id   1608c03faa6a9c553f0ffc2f6ab39c49
#
_cell.length_a   1.000
_cell.length_b   1.000
_cell.length_c   1.000
_cell.angle_alpha   90.00
_cell.angle_beta   90.00
_cell.angle_gamma   90.00
#
_symmetry.space_group_name_H-M   'P 1'
#
loop_
_entity.id
_entity.type
_entity.pdbx_description
1 polymer ?
#
loop_
_entity_poly.entity_id
_entity_poly.type
_entity_poly.pdbx_seq_one_letter_code
_entity_poly.pdbx_strand_id
1 'polypeptide(L)'
;TGARYWAVPGTEGFMHRIGGLEKSAATGAISNDPENHHQMTLTRQAKVDNIKVPDLVVEGNPDADLLVVGFGGTYGHLLSAVNEMNANGNKAALAHFKYLNPLPKNTAEVLKKYKKVVVAEQNLGQLAAYWRMKIEGIKLEQFNEVKGQPFATSTLVNYFTELIKK
;
A
#
# COMPACT_ATOMS: atom_id res chain seq x y z
N THR A 1 18.36 -12.02 9.13
CA THR A 1 18.09 -10.88 8.24
C THR A 1 17.49 -11.29 6.89
N GLY A 2 17.54 -12.58 6.51
CA GLY A 2 17.17 -13.07 5.17
C GLY A 2 18.11 -12.61 4.04
N ALA A 3 19.15 -11.88 4.36
CA ALA A 3 20.19 -11.51 3.41
C ALA A 3 21.22 -12.63 3.31
N ARG A 4 21.68 -12.91 2.11
CA ARG A 4 22.79 -13.83 1.88
C ARG A 4 24.09 -13.06 1.71
N TYR A 5 25.21 -13.76 1.91
CA TYR A 5 26.52 -13.22 1.57
C TYR A 5 26.61 -12.96 0.05
N TRP A 6 27.37 -11.97 -0.33
CA TRP A 6 27.68 -11.63 -1.71
C TRP A 6 29.11 -11.18 -1.85
N ALA A 7 29.71 -11.46 -2.99
CA ALA A 7 31.06 -11.03 -3.28
C ALA A 7 31.06 -9.58 -3.75
N VAL A 8 31.94 -8.76 -3.17
CA VAL A 8 32.17 -7.40 -3.67
C VAL A 8 32.84 -7.50 -5.05
N PRO A 9 32.38 -6.79 -6.08
CA PRO A 9 33.02 -6.79 -7.38
C PRO A 9 34.52 -6.50 -7.29
N GLY A 10 35.33 -7.30 -7.96
CA GLY A 10 36.79 -7.22 -7.93
C GLY A 10 37.47 -8.03 -6.81
N THR A 11 36.73 -8.74 -5.96
CA THR A 11 37.32 -9.63 -4.95
C THR A 11 37.98 -10.83 -5.65
N GLU A 12 39.25 -11.06 -5.38
CA GLU A 12 40.04 -12.15 -5.94
C GLU A 12 39.45 -13.51 -5.57
N GLY A 13 39.42 -14.45 -6.50
CA GLY A 13 38.87 -15.80 -6.29
C GLY A 13 37.31 -15.89 -6.30
N PHE A 14 36.61 -14.76 -6.40
CA PHE A 14 35.13 -14.72 -6.38
C PHE A 14 34.51 -14.39 -7.72
N MET A 15 35.22 -14.62 -8.81
CA MET A 15 34.67 -14.43 -10.15
C MET A 15 33.51 -15.40 -10.37
N HIS A 16 32.33 -14.87 -10.72
CA HIS A 16 31.14 -15.67 -10.96
C HIS A 16 30.22 -14.95 -11.94
N ARG A 17 29.34 -15.74 -12.57
CA ARG A 17 28.31 -15.19 -13.46
C ARG A 17 27.17 -14.59 -12.65
N ILE A 18 26.87 -13.32 -12.89
CA ILE A 18 25.66 -12.66 -12.40
C ILE A 18 24.62 -12.73 -13.51
N GLY A 19 23.48 -13.39 -13.25
CA GLY A 19 22.38 -13.54 -14.20
C GLY A 19 21.07 -13.80 -13.48
N GLY A 20 19.95 -13.81 -14.23
CA GLY A 20 18.60 -13.96 -13.72
C GLY A 20 18.18 -15.39 -13.35
N LEU A 21 19.06 -16.38 -13.53
CA LEU A 21 18.73 -17.78 -13.21
C LEU A 21 18.73 -18.01 -11.69
N GLU A 22 17.86 -18.94 -11.25
CA GLU A 22 17.78 -19.39 -9.87
C GLU A 22 19.11 -19.94 -9.38
N LYS A 23 19.44 -19.65 -8.13
CA LYS A 23 20.66 -20.11 -7.48
C LYS A 23 20.34 -21.06 -6.33
N SER A 24 21.21 -22.00 -6.07
CA SER A 24 21.19 -22.80 -4.84
C SER A 24 21.32 -21.89 -3.62
N ALA A 25 20.48 -22.08 -2.63
CA ALA A 25 20.54 -21.35 -1.37
C ALA A 25 21.86 -21.60 -0.62
N ALA A 26 22.44 -22.79 -0.75
CA ALA A 26 23.64 -23.20 -0.03
C ALA A 26 24.93 -22.75 -0.71
N THR A 27 25.01 -22.87 -2.05
CA THR A 27 26.28 -22.70 -2.77
C THR A 27 26.33 -21.47 -3.67
N GLY A 28 25.17 -20.91 -4.02
CA GLY A 28 25.06 -19.82 -5.00
C GLY A 28 25.27 -20.27 -6.45
N ALA A 29 25.47 -21.57 -6.72
CA ALA A 29 25.53 -22.10 -8.08
C ALA A 29 24.16 -22.10 -8.73
N ILE A 30 24.11 -22.06 -10.08
CA ILE A 30 22.84 -22.19 -10.82
C ILE A 30 22.18 -23.52 -10.46
N SER A 31 20.88 -23.49 -10.17
CA SER A 31 20.10 -24.64 -9.77
C SER A 31 18.79 -24.69 -10.54
N ASN A 32 18.48 -25.86 -11.14
CA ASN A 32 17.20 -26.19 -11.74
C ASN A 32 16.41 -27.19 -10.87
N ASP A 33 16.84 -27.38 -9.63
CA ASP A 33 16.17 -28.25 -8.66
C ASP A 33 14.84 -27.63 -8.23
N PRO A 34 13.69 -28.33 -8.41
CA PRO A 34 12.37 -27.82 -8.05
C PRO A 34 12.20 -27.55 -6.55
N GLU A 35 12.82 -28.35 -5.69
CA GLU A 35 12.74 -28.14 -4.24
C GLU A 35 13.53 -26.88 -3.82
N ASN A 36 14.69 -26.65 -4.41
CA ASN A 36 15.43 -25.41 -4.24
C ASN A 36 14.60 -24.21 -4.72
N HIS A 37 13.92 -24.31 -5.86
CA HIS A 37 13.07 -23.24 -6.38
C HIS A 37 11.94 -22.92 -5.42
N HIS A 38 11.24 -23.93 -4.90
CA HIS A 38 10.18 -23.75 -3.90
C HIS A 38 10.71 -23.06 -2.65
N GLN A 39 11.80 -23.56 -2.08
CA GLN A 39 12.41 -22.96 -0.89
C GLN A 39 12.87 -21.52 -1.11
N MET A 40 13.48 -21.22 -2.26
CA MET A 40 13.92 -19.86 -2.59
C MET A 40 12.74 -18.90 -2.78
N THR A 41 11.62 -19.37 -3.33
CA THR A 41 10.39 -18.60 -3.45
C THR A 41 9.83 -18.23 -2.08
N LEU A 42 9.73 -19.21 -1.16
CA LEU A 42 9.29 -18.95 0.21
C LEU A 42 10.23 -17.99 0.96
N THR A 43 11.53 -18.15 0.77
CA THR A 43 12.53 -17.27 1.39
C THR A 43 12.40 -15.81 0.91
N ARG A 44 12.19 -15.60 -0.39
CA ARG A 44 11.93 -14.26 -0.96
C ARG A 44 10.65 -13.65 -0.42
N GLN A 45 9.58 -14.44 -0.35
CA GLN A 45 8.31 -13.98 0.22
C GLN A 45 8.48 -13.60 1.69
N ALA A 46 9.11 -14.46 2.49
CA ALA A 46 9.36 -14.20 3.91
C ALA A 46 10.18 -12.92 4.16
N LYS A 47 11.09 -12.56 3.25
CA LYS A 47 11.84 -11.29 3.36
C LYS A 47 10.91 -10.08 3.30
N VAL A 48 9.90 -10.12 2.43
CA VAL A 48 8.89 -9.05 2.33
C VAL A 48 7.98 -9.08 3.54
N ASP A 49 7.45 -10.24 3.91
CA ASP A 49 6.48 -10.39 5.01
C ASP A 49 7.05 -9.95 6.37
N ASN A 50 8.38 -10.10 6.54
CA ASN A 50 9.07 -9.72 7.77
C ASN A 50 9.52 -8.24 7.81
N ILE A 51 9.23 -7.43 6.81
CA ILE A 51 9.49 -5.98 6.85
C ILE A 51 8.64 -5.37 7.97
N LYS A 52 9.29 -4.69 8.91
CA LYS A 52 8.60 -3.95 9.96
C LYS A 52 8.01 -2.68 9.37
N VAL A 53 6.70 -2.64 9.27
CA VAL A 53 5.93 -1.48 8.80
C VAL A 53 5.29 -0.81 10.01
N PRO A 54 5.42 0.52 10.17
CA PRO A 54 4.74 1.26 11.23
C PRO A 54 3.22 1.19 11.06
N ASP A 55 2.51 1.39 12.16
CA ASP A 55 1.05 1.45 12.12
C ASP A 55 0.56 2.62 11.27
N LEU A 56 -0.60 2.41 10.65
CA LEU A 56 -1.31 3.41 9.88
C LEU A 56 -1.80 4.53 10.81
N VAL A 57 -1.43 5.76 10.48
CA VAL A 57 -1.88 6.96 11.20
C VAL A 57 -3.07 7.55 10.45
N VAL A 58 -4.06 8.00 11.21
CA VAL A 58 -5.23 8.71 10.68
C VAL A 58 -5.16 10.17 11.10
N GLU A 59 -5.37 11.06 10.12
CA GLU A 59 -5.40 12.50 10.30
C GLU A 59 -6.83 13.04 10.09
N GLY A 60 -7.13 14.22 10.64
CA GLY A 60 -8.43 14.87 10.47
C GLY A 60 -9.34 14.71 11.67
N ASN A 61 -10.65 14.59 11.46
CA ASN A 61 -11.63 14.55 12.54
C ASN A 61 -11.69 13.17 13.21
N PRO A 62 -11.46 13.06 14.54
CA PRO A 62 -11.48 11.76 15.22
C PRO A 62 -12.87 11.09 15.27
N ASP A 63 -13.94 11.90 15.13
CA ASP A 63 -15.33 11.44 15.14
C ASP A 63 -15.92 11.35 13.72
N ALA A 64 -15.07 11.18 12.71
CA ALA A 64 -15.50 11.11 11.33
C ALA A 64 -16.27 9.81 11.03
N ASP A 65 -17.33 9.91 10.27
CA ASP A 65 -18.02 8.76 9.68
C ASP A 65 -17.38 8.32 8.35
N LEU A 66 -16.71 9.26 7.65
CA LEU A 66 -16.02 9.03 6.38
C LEU A 66 -14.51 8.98 6.58
N LEU A 67 -13.90 7.88 6.16
CA LEU A 67 -12.47 7.77 5.99
C LEU A 67 -12.11 7.90 4.50
N VAL A 68 -11.33 8.93 4.18
CA VAL A 68 -10.70 9.07 2.86
C VAL A 68 -9.38 8.32 2.89
N VAL A 69 -9.12 7.53 1.87
CA VAL A 69 -7.90 6.74 1.78
C VAL A 69 -7.18 7.03 0.48
N GLY A 70 -5.86 7.17 0.57
CA GLY A 70 -4.98 7.32 -0.58
C GLY A 70 -3.59 6.79 -0.34
N PHE A 71 -2.76 6.84 -1.36
CA PHE A 71 -1.36 6.45 -1.30
C PHE A 71 -0.51 7.24 -2.33
N GLY A 72 0.80 7.18 -2.17
CA GLY A 72 1.75 7.80 -3.12
C GLY A 72 1.58 9.32 -3.21
N GLY A 73 1.52 9.84 -4.42
CA GLY A 73 1.47 11.29 -4.70
C GLY A 73 0.14 11.98 -4.38
N THR A 74 -0.88 11.25 -3.88
CA THR A 74 -2.22 11.82 -3.62
C THR A 74 -2.36 12.56 -2.29
N TYR A 75 -1.37 12.48 -1.39
CA TYR A 75 -1.46 12.96 -0.01
C TYR A 75 -1.92 14.41 0.10
N GLY A 76 -1.23 15.34 -0.52
CA GLY A 76 -1.50 16.78 -0.38
C GLY A 76 -2.92 17.17 -0.81
N HIS A 77 -3.38 16.59 -1.92
CA HIS A 77 -4.72 16.86 -2.46
C HIS A 77 -5.84 16.31 -1.56
N LEU A 78 -5.65 15.09 -1.05
CA LEU A 78 -6.60 14.45 -0.13
C LEU A 78 -6.62 15.15 1.23
N LEU A 79 -5.47 15.55 1.76
CA LEU A 79 -5.38 16.31 3.01
C LEU A 79 -6.08 17.67 2.87
N SER A 80 -5.85 18.38 1.77
CA SER A 80 -6.52 19.65 1.50
C SER A 80 -8.05 19.49 1.44
N ALA A 81 -8.52 18.44 0.76
CA ALA A 81 -9.95 18.17 0.67
C ALA A 81 -10.58 17.81 2.03
N VAL A 82 -9.92 16.98 2.83
CA VAL A 82 -10.39 16.60 4.18
C VAL A 82 -10.40 17.83 5.11
N ASN A 83 -9.38 18.68 5.05
CA ASN A 83 -9.34 19.90 5.84
C ASN A 83 -10.47 20.88 5.45
N GLU A 84 -10.73 21.07 4.15
CA GLU A 84 -11.82 21.91 3.66
C GLU A 84 -13.19 21.36 4.09
N MET A 85 -13.39 20.04 3.97
CA MET A 85 -14.62 19.40 4.46
C MET A 85 -14.86 19.65 5.94
N ASN A 86 -13.82 19.46 6.78
CA ASN A 86 -13.92 19.68 8.21
C ASN A 86 -14.18 21.17 8.55
N ALA A 87 -13.57 22.10 7.82
CA ALA A 87 -13.84 23.54 7.97
C ALA A 87 -15.28 23.89 7.60
N ASN A 88 -15.90 23.17 6.68
CA ASN A 88 -17.30 23.33 6.27
C ASN A 88 -18.29 22.53 7.13
N GLY A 89 -17.83 21.95 8.26
CA GLY A 89 -18.67 21.20 9.20
C GLY A 89 -18.95 19.74 8.83
N ASN A 90 -18.34 19.22 7.76
CA ASN A 90 -18.41 17.80 7.40
C ASN A 90 -17.28 17.06 8.12
N LYS A 91 -17.61 15.94 8.78
CA LYS A 91 -16.63 15.18 9.55
C LYS A 91 -15.95 14.13 8.66
N ALA A 92 -14.69 14.38 8.28
CA ALA A 92 -13.89 13.50 7.47
C ALA A 92 -12.50 13.24 8.10
N ALA A 93 -11.96 12.07 7.86
CA ALA A 93 -10.61 11.68 8.26
C ALA A 93 -9.83 11.17 7.04
N LEU A 94 -8.51 11.20 7.10
CA LEU A 94 -7.59 10.74 6.08
C LEU A 94 -6.68 9.64 6.61
N ALA A 95 -6.61 8.52 5.92
CA ALA A 95 -5.58 7.51 6.08
C ALA A 95 -4.73 7.45 4.81
N HIS A 96 -3.49 7.91 4.87
CA HIS A 96 -2.59 7.88 3.71
C HIS A 96 -1.52 6.80 3.86
N PHE A 97 -1.53 5.84 2.93
CA PHE A 97 -0.64 4.68 2.97
C PHE A 97 0.71 4.97 2.35
N LYS A 98 1.76 4.71 3.11
CA LYS A 98 3.16 4.72 2.64
C LYS A 98 3.65 3.32 2.26
N TYR A 99 3.02 2.30 2.82
CA TYR A 99 3.36 0.89 2.62
C TYR A 99 2.11 0.11 2.20
N LEU A 100 2.22 -0.62 1.10
CA LEU A 100 1.12 -1.40 0.54
C LEU A 100 1.36 -2.92 0.61
N ASN A 101 2.63 -3.33 0.70
CA ASN A 101 3.01 -4.73 0.86
C ASN A 101 4.37 -4.85 1.58
N PRO A 102 4.42 -5.31 2.84
CA PRO A 102 3.25 -5.65 3.66
C PRO A 102 2.45 -4.42 4.07
N LEU A 103 1.18 -4.63 4.36
CA LEU A 103 0.31 -3.59 4.92
C LEU A 103 0.66 -3.30 6.39
N PRO A 104 0.41 -2.08 6.91
CA PRO A 104 0.38 -1.81 8.34
C PRO A 104 -0.53 -2.79 9.07
N LYS A 105 -0.11 -3.30 10.24
CA LYS A 105 -0.84 -4.35 10.95
C LYS A 105 -2.24 -3.94 11.39
N ASN A 106 -2.44 -2.66 11.70
CA ASN A 106 -3.72 -2.08 12.11
C ASN A 106 -4.64 -1.71 10.94
N THR A 107 -4.28 -2.01 9.68
CA THR A 107 -5.05 -1.60 8.49
C THR A 107 -6.51 -2.03 8.57
N ALA A 108 -6.77 -3.32 8.81
CA ALA A 108 -8.14 -3.85 8.83
C ALA A 108 -8.97 -3.24 9.97
N GLU A 109 -8.38 -3.02 11.14
CA GLU A 109 -9.01 -2.37 12.27
C GLU A 109 -9.39 -0.92 11.93
N VAL A 110 -8.44 -0.14 11.42
CA VAL A 110 -8.67 1.26 11.03
C VAL A 110 -9.78 1.36 9.99
N LEU A 111 -9.72 0.56 8.92
CA LEU A 111 -10.72 0.64 7.84
C LEU A 111 -12.12 0.24 8.32
N LYS A 112 -12.24 -0.75 9.21
CA LYS A 112 -13.54 -1.23 9.72
C LYS A 112 -14.16 -0.31 10.79
N LYS A 113 -13.40 0.63 11.34
CA LYS A 113 -13.90 1.59 12.33
C LYS A 113 -14.88 2.61 11.75
N TYR A 114 -14.76 2.92 10.47
CA TYR A 114 -15.54 3.97 9.81
C TYR A 114 -16.77 3.42 9.12
N LYS A 115 -17.87 4.18 9.14
CA LYS A 115 -19.11 3.81 8.45
C LYS A 115 -18.93 3.75 6.94
N LYS A 116 -18.12 4.68 6.41
CA LYS A 116 -17.79 4.78 4.99
C LYS A 116 -16.30 4.93 4.78
N VAL A 117 -15.77 4.18 3.84
CA VAL A 117 -14.37 4.26 3.43
C VAL A 117 -14.33 4.48 1.92
N VAL A 118 -13.71 5.56 1.50
CA VAL A 118 -13.51 5.87 0.08
C VAL A 118 -12.03 5.81 -0.27
N VAL A 119 -11.69 5.00 -1.26
CA VAL A 119 -10.33 4.92 -1.80
C VAL A 119 -10.23 5.85 -3.00
N ALA A 120 -9.40 6.88 -2.91
CA ALA A 120 -9.17 7.85 -3.97
C ALA A 120 -7.86 7.54 -4.69
N GLU A 121 -7.97 7.14 -5.96
CA GLU A 121 -6.85 6.62 -6.75
C GLU A 121 -6.73 7.31 -8.11
N GLN A 122 -5.50 7.67 -8.47
CA GLN A 122 -5.16 8.15 -9.83
C GLN A 122 -4.90 6.98 -10.79
N ASN A 123 -5.70 5.94 -10.66
CA ASN A 123 -5.72 4.74 -11.47
C ASN A 123 -7.13 4.15 -11.53
N LEU A 124 -7.30 2.96 -12.08
CA LEU A 124 -8.60 2.30 -12.25
C LEU A 124 -9.08 1.49 -11.03
N GLY A 125 -8.57 1.77 -9.81
CA GLY A 125 -9.04 1.12 -8.58
C GLY A 125 -8.21 -0.07 -8.14
N GLN A 126 -6.92 -0.06 -8.43
CA GLN A 126 -6.01 -1.18 -8.13
C GLN A 126 -5.85 -1.42 -6.63
N LEU A 127 -5.74 -0.37 -5.81
CA LEU A 127 -5.62 -0.52 -4.36
C LEU A 127 -6.93 -1.04 -3.74
N ALA A 128 -8.06 -0.50 -4.16
CA ALA A 128 -9.36 -0.97 -3.69
C ALA A 128 -9.59 -2.45 -4.03
N ALA A 129 -9.20 -2.88 -5.24
CA ALA A 129 -9.26 -4.28 -5.65
C ALA A 129 -8.33 -5.16 -4.80
N TYR A 130 -7.08 -4.72 -4.58
CA TYR A 130 -6.10 -5.40 -3.75
C TYR A 130 -6.61 -5.62 -2.31
N TRP A 131 -7.23 -4.61 -1.72
CA TRP A 131 -7.76 -4.73 -0.36
C TRP A 131 -8.99 -5.61 -0.25
N ARG A 132 -9.89 -5.59 -1.23
CA ARG A 132 -11.00 -6.56 -1.29
C ARG A 132 -10.51 -8.01 -1.31
N MET A 133 -9.35 -8.24 -1.92
CA MET A 133 -8.70 -9.56 -1.92
C MET A 133 -8.03 -9.90 -0.58
N LYS A 134 -7.50 -8.90 0.14
CA LYS A 134 -6.69 -9.09 1.37
C LYS A 134 -7.47 -8.97 2.67
N ILE A 135 -8.58 -8.23 2.67
CA ILE A 135 -9.33 -7.89 3.88
C ILE A 135 -10.77 -8.36 3.72
N GLU A 136 -11.12 -9.44 4.41
CA GLU A 136 -12.44 -10.03 4.35
C GLU A 136 -13.52 -9.06 4.86
N GLY A 137 -14.64 -9.00 4.13
CA GLY A 137 -15.84 -8.25 4.50
C GLY A 137 -15.70 -6.73 4.42
N ILE A 138 -14.64 -6.21 3.80
CA ILE A 138 -14.48 -4.76 3.66
C ILE A 138 -15.44 -4.19 2.61
N LYS A 139 -16.09 -3.09 2.97
CA LYS A 139 -16.90 -2.27 2.04
C LYS A 139 -16.11 -1.01 1.69
N LEU A 140 -15.90 -0.79 0.41
CA LEU A 140 -15.12 0.34 -0.11
C LEU A 140 -15.88 1.06 -1.21
N GLU A 141 -16.04 2.36 -1.05
CA GLU A 141 -16.36 3.29 -2.14
C GLU A 141 -15.06 3.64 -2.90
N GLN A 142 -15.19 4.11 -4.12
CA GLN A 142 -14.03 4.44 -4.95
C GLN A 142 -14.22 5.79 -5.64
N PHE A 143 -13.15 6.58 -5.64
CA PHE A 143 -12.98 7.74 -6.50
C PHE A 143 -11.77 7.50 -7.39
N ASN A 144 -12.01 7.23 -8.67
CA ASN A 144 -10.95 6.93 -9.64
C ASN A 144 -10.90 7.99 -10.72
N GLU A 145 -9.75 8.62 -10.91
CA GLU A 145 -9.56 9.62 -11.95
C GLU A 145 -8.19 9.47 -12.60
N VAL A 146 -8.15 9.19 -13.89
CA VAL A 146 -6.91 8.94 -14.65
C VAL A 146 -6.75 10.02 -15.72
N LYS A 147 -6.24 11.18 -15.33
CA LYS A 147 -6.09 12.34 -16.21
C LYS A 147 -4.64 12.79 -16.41
N GLY A 148 -3.68 12.13 -15.73
CA GLY A 148 -2.29 12.58 -15.73
C GLY A 148 -2.09 13.94 -15.04
N GLN A 149 -3.06 14.37 -14.23
CA GLN A 149 -3.05 15.60 -13.45
C GLN A 149 -3.40 15.26 -12.00
N PRO A 150 -2.96 16.07 -11.03
CA PRO A 150 -3.39 15.95 -9.64
C PRO A 150 -4.91 16.10 -9.51
N PHE A 151 -5.48 15.51 -8.46
CA PHE A 151 -6.88 15.72 -8.13
C PHE A 151 -7.18 17.21 -7.86
N ALA A 152 -8.25 17.74 -8.43
CA ALA A 152 -8.77 19.04 -8.03
C ALA A 152 -9.46 18.90 -6.65
N THR A 153 -9.03 19.70 -5.67
CA THR A 153 -9.58 19.68 -4.30
C THR A 153 -11.09 19.87 -4.31
N SER A 154 -11.61 20.81 -5.10
CA SER A 154 -13.06 21.05 -5.22
C SER A 154 -13.83 19.83 -5.72
N THR A 155 -13.29 19.07 -6.66
CA THR A 155 -13.90 17.84 -7.16
C THR A 155 -13.99 16.79 -6.06
N LEU A 156 -12.90 16.63 -5.29
CA LEU A 156 -12.86 15.71 -4.14
C LEU A 156 -13.86 16.10 -3.06
N VAL A 157 -13.90 17.38 -2.68
CA VAL A 157 -14.82 17.90 -1.65
C VAL A 157 -16.26 17.65 -2.04
N ASN A 158 -16.63 17.97 -3.29
CA ASN A 158 -17.97 17.74 -3.80
C ASN A 158 -18.34 16.25 -3.74
N TYR A 159 -17.49 15.38 -4.25
CA TYR A 159 -17.73 13.93 -4.25
C TYR A 159 -17.87 13.37 -2.84
N PHE A 160 -16.95 13.72 -1.93
CA PHE A 160 -16.96 13.21 -0.56
C PHE A 160 -18.16 13.75 0.24
N THR A 161 -18.56 15.00 0.01
CA THR A 161 -19.73 15.59 0.64
C THR A 161 -21.02 14.86 0.21
N GLU A 162 -21.17 14.56 -1.08
CA GLU A 162 -22.29 13.76 -1.55
C GLU A 162 -22.28 12.33 -1.02
N LEU A 163 -21.09 11.75 -0.86
CA LEU A 163 -20.95 10.42 -0.28
C LEU A 163 -21.40 10.37 1.19
N ILE A 164 -21.13 11.41 1.99
CA ILE A 164 -21.56 11.47 3.40
C ILE A 164 -23.09 11.52 3.51
N LYS A 165 -23.78 12.20 2.58
CA LYS A 165 -25.24 12.36 2.60
C LYS A 165 -26.03 11.09 2.26
N LYS A 166 -25.42 10.16 1.54
CA LYS A 166 -26.01 8.85 1.19
C LYS A 166 -25.98 7.87 2.35
#